data_10b92240000e0636f6284c80913073c2
#
_entry.id   10b92240000e0636f6284c80913073c2
#
_cell.length_a   1.000
_cell.length_b   1.000
_cell.length_c   1.000
_cell.angle_alpha   90.00
_cell.angle_beta   90.00
_cell.angle_gamma   90.00
#
_symmetry.space_group_name_H-M   'P 1'
#
loop_
_entity.id
_entity.type
_entity.pdbx_description
1 polymer ?
#
loop_
_entity_poly.entity_id
_entity_poly.type
_entity_poly.pdbx_seq_one_letter_code
_entity_poly.pdbx_strand_id
1 'polypeptide(L)'
;KKVSKEEARKELGLEEDTFYLLVSAGSMGAGGIVKIIKLLYRWCKKQNKKLEKKRKNENENQRQTKLIIICGNNKVLYETLQKIVGDDDCVILTGFTKQMALYLKASDVCITKPGGLSSTEAAVANIPFIHAMAIPGCETRNLEFFESCGMSIGVKKTKGQLIRAVNRIQGKELCETMKLAQRKFVRPDSGMA
;
A
#
# COMPACT_ATOMS: atom_id res chain seq x y z
N LYS A 1 22.28 -5.43 -6.56
CA LYS A 1 22.24 -5.57 -5.09
C LYS A 1 20.79 -5.51 -4.64
N LYS A 2 20.31 -6.51 -3.90
CA LYS A 2 18.94 -6.46 -3.34
C LYS A 2 18.95 -5.45 -2.19
N VAL A 3 18.25 -4.32 -2.35
CA VAL A 3 18.08 -3.32 -1.30
C VAL A 3 17.22 -3.89 -0.17
N SER A 4 17.64 -3.72 1.09
CA SER A 4 16.84 -4.10 2.25
C SER A 4 15.72 -3.08 2.51
N LYS A 5 14.80 -3.41 3.42
CA LYS A 5 13.73 -2.48 3.80
C LYS A 5 14.28 -1.26 4.54
N GLU A 6 15.24 -1.48 5.40
CA GLU A 6 15.94 -0.47 6.19
C GLU A 6 16.72 0.47 5.28
N GLU A 7 17.48 -0.07 4.32
CA GLU A 7 18.20 0.72 3.31
C GLU A 7 17.23 1.57 2.47
N ALA A 8 16.10 0.99 2.02
CA ALA A 8 15.09 1.71 1.28
C ALA A 8 14.44 2.84 2.10
N ARG A 9 14.18 2.61 3.39
CA ARG A 9 13.65 3.64 4.31
C ARG A 9 14.65 4.78 4.48
N LYS A 10 15.92 4.45 4.72
CA LYS A 10 16.99 5.43 4.86
C LYS A 10 17.15 6.29 3.62
N GLU A 11 17.13 5.68 2.43
CA GLU A 11 17.26 6.41 1.15
C GLU A 11 16.08 7.35 0.89
N LEU A 12 14.88 6.98 1.33
CA LEU A 12 13.67 7.80 1.22
C LEU A 12 13.45 8.77 2.39
N GLY A 13 14.33 8.79 3.39
CA GLY A 13 14.18 9.62 4.60
C GLY A 13 12.98 9.20 5.46
N LEU A 14 12.62 7.93 5.45
CA LEU A 14 11.50 7.38 6.21
C LEU A 14 11.95 6.87 7.58
N GLU A 15 11.09 7.00 8.57
CA GLU A 15 11.32 6.50 9.93
C GLU A 15 11.33 4.97 9.97
N GLU A 16 12.25 4.38 10.74
CA GLU A 16 12.39 2.91 10.83
C GLU A 16 11.22 2.28 11.58
N ASP A 17 10.79 2.87 12.69
CA ASP A 17 9.75 2.32 13.57
C ASP A 17 8.35 2.85 13.24
N THR A 18 8.02 2.95 11.95
CA THR A 18 6.71 3.39 11.46
C THR A 18 6.10 2.33 10.53
N PHE A 19 4.79 2.11 10.66
CA PHE A 19 4.03 1.27 9.74
C PHE A 19 3.59 2.11 8.53
N TYR A 20 4.14 1.79 7.37
CA TYR A 20 3.84 2.50 6.12
C TYR A 20 2.84 1.75 5.26
N LEU A 21 1.71 2.38 4.99
CA LEU A 21 0.69 1.94 4.05
C LEU A 21 0.85 2.71 2.75
N LEU A 22 1.38 2.07 1.71
CA LEU A 22 1.56 2.65 0.38
C LEU A 22 0.26 2.57 -0.40
N VAL A 23 -0.18 3.68 -0.99
CA VAL A 23 -1.30 3.74 -1.93
C VAL A 23 -0.78 4.20 -3.28
N SER A 24 -0.82 3.30 -4.27
CA SER A 24 -0.46 3.61 -5.65
C SER A 24 -1.72 3.82 -6.49
N ALA A 25 -1.91 5.05 -6.98
CA ALA A 25 -3.06 5.40 -7.81
C ALA A 25 -2.94 4.90 -9.27
N GLY A 26 -1.73 4.49 -9.68
CA GLY A 26 -1.42 4.18 -11.07
C GLY A 26 -1.36 5.43 -11.95
N SER A 27 -1.06 5.26 -13.25
CA SER A 27 -0.88 6.36 -14.20
C SER A 27 -2.19 7.11 -14.54
N MET A 28 -3.32 6.46 -14.39
CA MET A 28 -4.65 7.06 -14.59
C MET A 28 -5.47 6.89 -13.31
N GLY A 29 -5.66 7.97 -12.58
CA GLY A 29 -6.47 7.96 -11.37
C GLY A 29 -7.88 7.45 -11.65
N ALA A 30 -8.25 6.30 -11.11
CA ALA A 30 -9.61 5.82 -11.16
C ALA A 30 -10.51 6.69 -10.25
N GLY A 31 -11.72 7.02 -10.70
CA GLY A 31 -12.62 7.95 -10.01
C GLY A 31 -13.06 7.61 -8.59
N GLY A 32 -12.61 6.46 -8.06
CA GLY A 32 -12.84 6.05 -6.67
C GLY A 32 -11.69 6.31 -5.71
N ILE A 33 -10.47 6.66 -6.22
CA ILE A 33 -9.24 6.74 -5.43
C ILE A 33 -9.32 7.77 -4.30
N VAL A 34 -9.89 8.95 -4.55
CA VAL A 34 -10.04 10.01 -3.54
C VAL A 34 -10.89 9.54 -2.35
N LYS A 35 -11.96 8.76 -2.61
CA LYS A 35 -12.81 8.20 -1.56
C LYS A 35 -12.05 7.17 -0.71
N ILE A 36 -11.24 6.36 -1.35
CA ILE A 36 -10.38 5.36 -0.69
C ILE A 36 -9.34 6.05 0.18
N ILE A 37 -8.62 7.04 -0.37
CA ILE A 37 -7.60 7.78 0.37
C ILE A 37 -8.22 8.49 1.57
N LYS A 38 -9.36 9.17 1.42
CA LYS A 38 -10.08 9.78 2.56
C LYS A 38 -10.43 8.77 3.66
N LEU A 39 -10.80 7.55 3.27
CA LEU A 39 -11.12 6.49 4.22
C LEU A 39 -9.88 6.00 4.96
N LEU A 40 -8.79 5.75 4.23
CA LEU A 40 -7.51 5.31 4.79
C LEU A 40 -6.88 6.41 5.68
N TYR A 41 -6.95 7.67 5.27
CA TYR A 41 -6.50 8.80 6.07
C TYR A 41 -7.21 8.87 7.42
N ARG A 42 -8.55 8.78 7.43
CA ARG A 42 -9.34 8.74 8.67
C ARG A 42 -8.99 7.54 9.54
N TRP A 43 -8.77 6.38 8.91
CA TRP A 43 -8.34 5.18 9.61
C TRP A 43 -6.96 5.37 10.24
N CYS A 44 -5.98 5.91 9.50
CA CYS A 44 -4.64 6.21 9.98
C CYS A 44 -4.67 7.15 11.21
N LYS A 45 -5.38 8.26 11.13
CA LYS A 45 -5.57 9.21 12.25
C LYS A 45 -6.17 8.50 13.47
N LYS A 46 -7.15 7.62 13.25
CA LYS A 46 -7.78 6.86 14.34
C LYS A 46 -6.81 5.88 15.00
N GLN A 47 -5.94 5.21 14.22
CA GLN A 47 -4.92 4.31 14.77
C GLN A 47 -3.90 5.10 15.61
N ASN A 48 -3.37 6.20 15.07
CA ASN A 48 -2.40 7.02 15.78
C ASN A 48 -2.98 7.61 17.07
N LYS A 49 -4.23 8.11 17.05
CA LYS A 49 -4.91 8.59 18.28
C LYS A 49 -5.12 7.49 19.33
N LYS A 50 -5.36 6.22 18.90
CA LYS A 50 -5.44 5.10 19.83
C LYS A 50 -4.07 4.77 20.43
N LEU A 51 -3.02 4.84 19.60
CA LEU A 51 -1.64 4.62 20.04
C LEU A 51 -1.22 5.65 21.09
N GLU A 52 -1.49 6.93 20.87
CA GLU A 52 -1.19 8.01 21.82
C GLU A 52 -1.87 7.79 23.17
N LYS A 53 -3.14 7.33 23.16
CA LYS A 53 -3.87 7.01 24.40
C LYS A 53 -3.27 5.81 25.14
N LYS A 54 -2.84 4.78 24.41
CA LYS A 54 -2.21 3.58 25.00
C LYS A 54 -0.82 3.89 25.55
N ARG A 55 0.01 4.65 24.83
CA ARG A 55 1.33 5.09 25.30
C ARG A 55 1.29 5.87 26.64
N LYS A 56 0.17 6.52 26.93
CA LYS A 56 -0.04 7.19 28.23
C LYS A 56 -0.33 6.22 29.38
N ASN A 57 -0.80 5.01 29.08
CA ASN A 57 -1.28 4.05 30.08
C ASN A 57 -0.41 2.79 30.18
N GLU A 58 0.32 2.42 29.13
CA GLU A 58 1.10 1.17 29.04
C GLU A 58 2.31 1.37 28.12
N ASN A 59 3.46 0.74 28.47
CA ASN A 59 4.68 0.71 27.65
C ASN A 59 4.51 -0.27 26.45
N GLU A 60 3.54 -0.06 25.58
CA GLU A 60 3.37 -0.91 24.40
C GLU A 60 4.15 -0.37 23.19
N ASN A 61 4.97 -1.25 22.61
CA ASN A 61 5.78 -1.03 21.41
C ASN A 61 4.92 -1.05 20.13
N GLN A 62 3.83 -0.25 20.06
CA GLN A 62 3.04 -0.12 18.84
C GLN A 62 3.60 1.01 17.97
N ARG A 63 3.80 0.70 16.68
CA ARG A 63 4.34 1.64 15.69
C ARG A 63 3.29 2.64 15.23
N GLN A 64 3.71 3.89 15.00
CA GLN A 64 2.90 4.91 14.35
C GLN A 64 2.56 4.44 12.94
N THR A 65 1.41 4.86 12.43
CA THR A 65 0.97 4.54 11.05
C THR A 65 1.05 5.78 10.19
N LYS A 66 1.68 5.67 9.01
CA LYS A 66 1.70 6.74 8.00
C LYS A 66 1.23 6.22 6.64
N LEU A 67 0.61 7.10 5.86
CA LEU A 67 0.23 6.83 4.49
C LEU A 67 1.28 7.40 3.54
N ILE A 68 1.72 6.60 2.57
CA ILE A 68 2.46 7.09 1.41
C ILE A 68 1.50 7.03 0.23
N ILE A 69 1.28 8.17 -0.43
CA ILE A 69 0.34 8.27 -1.56
C ILE A 69 1.12 8.70 -2.80
N ILE A 70 1.15 7.84 -3.82
CA ILE A 70 1.81 8.14 -5.09
C ILE A 70 0.75 8.39 -6.15
N CYS A 71 0.67 9.64 -6.62
CA CYS A 71 -0.32 10.11 -7.60
C CYS A 71 0.12 9.89 -9.05
N GLY A 72 1.41 9.55 -9.29
CA GLY A 72 1.97 9.47 -10.63
C GLY A 72 1.87 10.80 -11.36
N ASN A 73 1.55 10.76 -12.66
CA ASN A 73 1.42 11.95 -13.51
C ASN A 73 0.08 12.70 -13.32
N ASN A 74 -0.79 12.28 -12.42
CA ASN A 74 -2.10 12.88 -12.22
C ASN A 74 -2.01 14.11 -11.29
N LYS A 75 -1.70 15.27 -11.87
CA LYS A 75 -1.61 16.55 -11.15
C LYS A 75 -2.93 16.95 -10.48
N VAL A 76 -4.07 16.73 -11.12
CA VAL A 76 -5.39 17.06 -10.56
C VAL A 76 -5.66 16.23 -9.30
N LEU A 77 -5.29 14.96 -9.30
CA LEU A 77 -5.39 14.10 -8.12
C LEU A 77 -4.48 14.61 -7.00
N TYR A 78 -3.22 14.94 -7.32
CA TYR A 78 -2.26 15.48 -6.36
C TYR A 78 -2.80 16.73 -5.67
N GLU A 79 -3.22 17.74 -6.45
CA GLU A 79 -3.77 19.00 -5.92
C GLU A 79 -5.05 18.79 -5.09
N THR A 80 -5.91 17.87 -5.54
CA THR A 80 -7.13 17.50 -4.80
C THR A 80 -6.78 16.88 -3.45
N LEU A 81 -5.80 16.00 -3.41
CA LEU A 81 -5.37 15.34 -2.18
C LEU A 81 -4.62 16.31 -1.27
N GLN A 82 -3.77 17.19 -1.81
CA GLN A 82 -3.09 18.23 -1.03
C GLN A 82 -4.09 19.10 -0.26
N LYS A 83 -5.20 19.47 -0.89
CA LYS A 83 -6.30 20.22 -0.21
C LYS A 83 -6.99 19.41 0.89
N ILE A 84 -6.96 18.09 0.84
CA ILE A 84 -7.64 17.19 1.79
C ILE A 84 -6.75 16.86 2.99
N VAL A 85 -5.47 16.57 2.73
CA VAL A 85 -4.54 16.09 3.76
C VAL A 85 -3.65 17.22 4.30
N GLY A 86 -3.45 18.30 3.53
CA GLY A 86 -2.57 19.41 3.89
C GLY A 86 -1.15 18.94 4.19
N ASP A 87 -0.54 19.52 5.20
CA ASP A 87 0.79 19.17 5.71
C ASP A 87 0.72 18.24 6.93
N ASP A 88 -0.25 17.31 6.94
CA ASP A 88 -0.43 16.36 8.04
C ASP A 88 0.69 15.32 8.06
N ASP A 89 1.42 15.24 9.15
CA ASP A 89 2.59 14.34 9.35
C ASP A 89 2.29 12.86 9.14
N CYS A 90 1.02 12.45 9.17
CA CYS A 90 0.67 11.05 8.90
C CYS A 90 0.54 10.73 7.41
N VAL A 91 0.81 11.70 6.50
CA VAL A 91 0.70 11.50 5.05
C VAL A 91 1.93 12.02 4.31
N ILE A 92 2.53 11.16 3.51
CA ILE A 92 3.54 11.51 2.53
C ILE A 92 2.88 11.49 1.15
N LEU A 93 2.64 12.67 0.58
CA LEU A 93 2.00 12.82 -0.72
C LEU A 93 3.04 13.09 -1.80
N THR A 94 3.09 12.24 -2.82
CA THR A 94 4.07 12.32 -3.91
C THR A 94 3.36 12.27 -5.27
N GLY A 95 3.84 13.06 -6.21
CA GLY A 95 3.45 13.00 -7.62
C GLY A 95 4.09 11.83 -8.35
N PHE A 96 4.69 12.11 -9.52
CA PHE A 96 5.46 11.11 -10.26
C PHE A 96 6.80 10.82 -9.55
N THR A 97 7.14 9.55 -9.44
CA THR A 97 8.45 9.11 -8.91
C THR A 97 9.07 8.03 -9.80
N LYS A 98 10.38 8.08 -9.95
CA LYS A 98 11.18 6.99 -10.54
C LYS A 98 11.61 5.94 -9.50
N GLN A 99 11.33 6.18 -8.22
CA GLN A 99 11.75 5.36 -7.09
C GLN A 99 10.64 4.42 -6.59
N MET A 100 9.69 4.03 -7.46
CA MET A 100 8.56 3.18 -7.07
C MET A 100 9.01 1.88 -6.40
N ALA A 101 10.08 1.26 -6.89
CA ALA A 101 10.65 0.05 -6.30
C ALA A 101 11.13 0.26 -4.85
N LEU A 102 11.72 1.42 -4.53
CA LEU A 102 12.12 1.78 -3.17
C LEU A 102 10.90 1.99 -2.27
N TYR A 103 9.87 2.69 -2.74
CA TYR A 103 8.62 2.88 -1.99
C TYR A 103 7.93 1.55 -1.68
N LEU A 104 7.86 0.63 -2.65
CA LEU A 104 7.36 -0.73 -2.43
C LEU A 104 8.18 -1.47 -1.39
N LYS A 105 9.52 -1.36 -1.46
CA LYS A 105 10.42 -2.05 -0.53
C LYS A 105 10.38 -1.47 0.88
N ALA A 106 10.25 -0.15 1.02
CA ALA A 106 10.22 0.57 2.29
C ALA A 106 8.90 0.37 3.06
N SER A 107 7.80 0.09 2.34
CA SER A 107 6.45 0.00 2.90
C SER A 107 6.15 -1.37 3.53
N ASP A 108 5.15 -1.41 4.40
CA ASP A 108 4.68 -2.65 5.05
C ASP A 108 3.57 -3.31 4.25
N VAL A 109 2.69 -2.51 3.64
CA VAL A 109 1.55 -2.95 2.83
C VAL A 109 1.37 -2.02 1.65
N CYS A 110 1.00 -2.56 0.49
CA CYS A 110 0.63 -1.77 -0.68
C CYS A 110 -0.87 -1.91 -0.96
N ILE A 111 -1.52 -0.80 -1.31
CA ILE A 111 -2.87 -0.79 -1.87
C ILE A 111 -2.77 -0.25 -3.29
N THR A 112 -3.21 -1.05 -4.25
CA THR A 112 -3.17 -0.69 -5.66
C THR A 112 -4.40 -1.22 -6.39
N LYS A 113 -4.62 -0.73 -7.61
CA LYS A 113 -5.58 -1.36 -8.50
C LYS A 113 -4.99 -2.65 -9.08
N PRO A 114 -5.81 -3.63 -9.48
CA PRO A 114 -5.32 -4.91 -10.03
C PRO A 114 -4.87 -4.79 -11.50
N GLY A 115 -4.05 -3.77 -11.79
CA GLY A 115 -3.38 -3.64 -13.09
C GLY A 115 -2.22 -4.63 -13.19
N GLY A 116 -1.99 -5.21 -14.38
CA GLY A 116 -0.95 -6.22 -14.57
C GLY A 116 0.42 -5.77 -14.08
N LEU A 117 0.85 -4.57 -14.48
CA LEU A 117 2.17 -4.05 -14.12
C LEU A 117 2.30 -3.77 -12.61
N SER A 118 1.39 -2.99 -12.03
CA SER A 118 1.45 -2.64 -10.61
C SER A 118 1.33 -3.86 -9.68
N SER A 119 0.53 -4.86 -10.06
CA SER A 119 0.39 -6.12 -9.31
C SER A 119 1.67 -6.93 -9.35
N THR A 120 2.30 -7.03 -10.53
CA THR A 120 3.57 -7.75 -10.71
C THR A 120 4.70 -7.05 -9.97
N GLU A 121 4.81 -5.73 -10.05
CA GLU A 121 5.81 -4.94 -9.31
C GLU A 121 5.68 -5.15 -7.79
N ALA A 122 4.46 -5.12 -7.24
CA ALA A 122 4.22 -5.38 -5.82
C ALA A 122 4.61 -6.82 -5.44
N ALA A 123 4.26 -7.81 -6.26
CA ALA A 123 4.60 -9.20 -6.00
C ALA A 123 6.12 -9.48 -6.13
N VAL A 124 6.81 -8.87 -7.10
CA VAL A 124 8.29 -8.92 -7.23
C VAL A 124 8.98 -8.27 -6.04
N ALA A 125 8.46 -7.12 -5.56
CA ALA A 125 8.96 -6.47 -4.34
C ALA A 125 8.72 -7.33 -3.08
N ASN A 126 7.90 -8.37 -3.19
CA ASN A 126 7.51 -9.27 -2.10
C ASN A 126 6.88 -8.53 -0.92
N ILE A 127 6.03 -7.54 -1.23
CA ILE A 127 5.25 -6.79 -0.26
C ILE A 127 3.82 -7.34 -0.19
N PRO A 128 3.24 -7.51 1.02
CA PRO A 128 1.81 -7.80 1.14
C PRO A 128 0.97 -6.69 0.50
N PHE A 129 -0.04 -7.05 -0.31
CA PHE A 129 -0.83 -6.02 -0.97
C PHE A 129 -2.32 -6.33 -1.08
N ILE A 130 -3.09 -5.26 -1.20
CA ILE A 130 -4.53 -5.27 -1.34
C ILE A 130 -4.89 -4.72 -2.71
N HIS A 131 -5.64 -5.46 -3.48
CA HIS A 131 -6.26 -4.98 -4.70
C HIS A 131 -7.57 -4.25 -4.38
N ALA A 132 -7.63 -2.99 -4.76
CA ALA A 132 -8.84 -2.17 -4.67
C ALA A 132 -9.03 -1.42 -5.98
N MET A 133 -10.23 -0.86 -6.21
CA MET A 133 -10.52 -0.03 -7.38
C MET A 133 -10.42 -0.75 -8.73
N ALA A 134 -10.79 -2.03 -8.78
CA ALA A 134 -10.82 -2.77 -10.04
C ALA A 134 -11.76 -2.11 -11.06
N ILE A 135 -11.25 -1.91 -12.27
CA ILE A 135 -12.07 -1.56 -13.43
C ILE A 135 -12.65 -2.87 -13.98
N PRO A 136 -13.97 -2.92 -14.26
CA PRO A 136 -14.59 -4.12 -14.85
C PRO A 136 -13.85 -4.59 -16.12
N GLY A 137 -13.68 -5.89 -16.26
CA GLY A 137 -12.97 -6.50 -17.38
C GLY A 137 -11.65 -7.12 -16.98
N CYS A 138 -10.54 -6.72 -17.61
CA CYS A 138 -9.23 -7.33 -17.39
C CYS A 138 -8.72 -7.17 -15.94
N GLU A 139 -9.00 -6.04 -15.29
CA GLU A 139 -8.59 -5.82 -13.90
C GLU A 139 -9.34 -6.73 -12.91
N THR A 140 -10.59 -7.10 -13.21
CA THR A 140 -11.34 -8.09 -12.41
C THR A 140 -10.67 -9.46 -12.49
N ARG A 141 -10.24 -9.90 -13.69
CA ARG A 141 -9.53 -11.17 -13.87
C ARG A 141 -8.18 -11.19 -13.14
N ASN A 142 -7.44 -10.11 -13.22
CA ASN A 142 -6.19 -9.97 -12.47
C ASN A 142 -6.41 -10.07 -10.96
N LEU A 143 -7.41 -9.37 -10.43
CA LEU A 143 -7.78 -9.46 -9.01
C LEU A 143 -8.07 -10.90 -8.60
N GLU A 144 -8.92 -11.60 -9.37
CA GLU A 144 -9.30 -12.99 -9.11
C GLU A 144 -8.10 -13.93 -9.19
N PHE A 145 -7.22 -13.76 -10.15
CA PHE A 145 -5.98 -14.54 -10.27
C PHE A 145 -5.07 -14.35 -9.05
N PHE A 146 -4.73 -13.12 -8.71
CA PHE A 146 -3.83 -12.86 -7.58
C PHE A 146 -4.44 -13.30 -6.24
N GLU A 147 -5.75 -13.13 -6.07
CA GLU A 147 -6.47 -13.58 -4.87
C GLU A 147 -6.51 -15.11 -4.77
N SER A 148 -6.84 -15.82 -5.86
CA SER A 148 -6.89 -17.29 -5.89
C SER A 148 -5.53 -17.95 -5.65
N CYS A 149 -4.45 -17.30 -6.08
CA CYS A 149 -3.07 -17.72 -5.80
C CYS A 149 -2.59 -17.34 -4.39
N GLY A 150 -3.40 -16.67 -3.57
CA GLY A 150 -3.01 -16.21 -2.23
C GLY A 150 -1.99 -15.07 -2.22
N MET A 151 -1.76 -14.38 -3.34
CA MET A 151 -0.77 -13.32 -3.48
C MET A 151 -1.27 -11.94 -3.03
N SER A 152 -2.60 -11.76 -2.94
CA SER A 152 -3.23 -10.48 -2.56
C SER A 152 -4.57 -10.69 -1.84
N ILE A 153 -5.10 -9.62 -1.25
CA ILE A 153 -6.49 -9.56 -0.80
C ILE A 153 -7.28 -8.71 -1.78
N GLY A 154 -8.35 -9.26 -2.35
CA GLY A 154 -9.27 -8.53 -3.22
C GLY A 154 -10.35 -7.77 -2.44
N VAL A 155 -10.55 -6.49 -2.78
CA VAL A 155 -11.64 -5.66 -2.24
C VAL A 155 -12.58 -5.29 -3.39
N LYS A 156 -13.74 -5.95 -3.44
CA LYS A 156 -14.67 -5.88 -4.59
C LYS A 156 -15.73 -4.78 -4.47
N LYS A 157 -16.27 -4.47 -3.28
CA LYS A 157 -17.51 -3.67 -3.20
C LYS A 157 -17.65 -2.62 -2.10
N THR A 158 -16.99 -2.70 -0.95
CA THR A 158 -17.33 -1.81 0.17
C THR A 158 -16.16 -1.20 0.91
N LYS A 159 -16.41 0.03 1.43
CA LYS A 159 -15.46 0.72 2.32
C LYS A 159 -15.09 -0.14 3.54
N GLY A 160 -16.05 -0.89 4.09
CA GLY A 160 -15.83 -1.79 5.22
C GLY A 160 -14.94 -2.98 4.88
N GLN A 161 -14.98 -3.50 3.65
CA GLN A 161 -14.06 -4.55 3.20
C GLN A 161 -12.61 -4.07 3.17
N LEU A 162 -12.36 -2.84 2.69
CA LEU A 162 -11.02 -2.28 2.64
C LEU A 162 -10.41 -2.17 4.05
N ILE A 163 -11.13 -1.61 5.01
CA ILE A 163 -10.62 -1.47 6.38
C ILE A 163 -10.42 -2.85 7.04
N ARG A 164 -11.31 -3.81 6.80
CA ARG A 164 -11.09 -5.19 7.26
C ARG A 164 -9.85 -5.82 6.63
N ALA A 165 -9.63 -5.62 5.33
CA ALA A 165 -8.45 -6.11 4.63
C ALA A 165 -7.17 -5.49 5.21
N VAL A 166 -7.13 -4.16 5.42
CA VAL A 166 -6.01 -3.46 6.04
C VAL A 166 -5.72 -3.95 7.45
N ASN A 167 -6.76 -4.21 8.26
CA ASN A 167 -6.55 -4.75 9.61
C ASN A 167 -6.06 -6.21 9.59
N ARG A 168 -6.58 -7.05 8.68
CA ARG A 168 -6.14 -8.45 8.55
C ARG A 168 -4.72 -8.59 8.06
N ILE A 169 -4.30 -7.76 7.10
CA ILE A 169 -2.97 -7.84 6.49
C ILE A 169 -1.85 -7.40 7.43
N GLN A 170 -2.15 -6.82 8.58
CA GLN A 170 -1.17 -6.52 9.63
C GLN A 170 -0.78 -7.78 10.43
N GLY A 171 -1.55 -8.86 10.33
CA GLY A 171 -1.24 -10.14 10.97
C GLY A 171 -0.01 -10.80 10.33
N LYS A 172 0.98 -11.14 11.15
CA LYS A 172 2.27 -11.71 10.70
C LYS A 172 2.10 -12.97 9.87
N GLU A 173 1.23 -13.88 10.28
CA GLU A 173 0.96 -15.14 9.58
C GLU A 173 0.44 -14.93 8.16
N LEU A 174 -0.57 -14.06 8.00
CA LEU A 174 -1.13 -13.75 6.67
C LEU A 174 -0.10 -13.08 5.77
N CYS A 175 0.71 -12.15 6.32
CA CYS A 175 1.79 -11.51 5.57
C CYS A 175 2.80 -12.52 5.05
N GLU A 176 3.27 -13.43 5.89
CA GLU A 176 4.27 -14.42 5.47
C GLU A 176 3.69 -15.42 4.47
N THR A 177 2.45 -15.90 4.67
CA THR A 177 1.76 -16.77 3.71
C THR A 177 1.64 -16.09 2.34
N MET A 178 1.26 -14.81 2.31
CA MET A 178 1.15 -14.04 1.07
C MET A 178 2.50 -13.87 0.38
N LYS A 179 3.55 -13.54 1.12
CA LYS A 179 4.91 -13.42 0.59
C LYS A 179 5.45 -14.75 0.03
N LEU A 180 5.12 -15.86 0.68
CA LEU A 180 5.47 -17.20 0.18
C LEU A 180 4.77 -17.49 -1.14
N ALA A 181 3.47 -17.21 -1.25
CA ALA A 181 2.72 -17.35 -2.49
C ALA A 181 3.31 -16.49 -3.62
N GLN A 182 3.65 -15.22 -3.33
CA GLN A 182 4.29 -14.32 -4.30
C GLN A 182 5.60 -14.90 -4.81
N ARG A 183 6.49 -15.39 -3.94
CA ARG A 183 7.77 -16.03 -4.34
C ARG A 183 7.58 -17.29 -5.18
N LYS A 184 6.49 -18.03 -4.98
CA LYS A 184 6.17 -19.24 -5.75
C LYS A 184 5.70 -18.91 -7.16
N PHE A 185 4.87 -17.87 -7.33
CA PHE A 185 4.20 -17.59 -8.60
C PHE A 185 4.91 -16.53 -9.46
N VAL A 186 5.73 -15.66 -8.85
CA VAL A 186 6.42 -14.58 -9.57
C VAL A 186 7.88 -14.90 -9.76
N ARG A 187 8.33 -14.87 -11.02
CA ARG A 187 9.73 -15.00 -11.39
C ARG A 187 10.33 -13.62 -11.64
N PRO A 188 11.25 -13.15 -10.79
CA PRO A 188 11.84 -11.80 -10.93
C PRO A 188 12.57 -11.60 -12.27
N ASP A 189 13.08 -12.68 -12.87
CA ASP A 189 13.95 -12.65 -14.06
C ASP A 189 13.19 -12.90 -15.36
N SER A 190 11.85 -12.99 -15.34
CA SER A 190 11.05 -13.26 -16.54
C SER A 190 11.08 -12.15 -17.62
N GLY A 191 11.70 -11.01 -17.34
CA GLY A 191 11.93 -9.91 -18.29
C GLY A 191 13.33 -9.93 -18.96
N MET A 192 14.18 -10.91 -18.64
CA MET A 192 15.54 -11.04 -19.20
C MET A 192 15.66 -12.17 -20.23
N ALA A 193 14.52 -12.77 -20.66
CA ALA A 193 14.48 -13.82 -21.67
C ALA A 193 14.17 -13.25 -23.06
#